data_f0345ecf8405f18574e175217047ffa8
#
_entry.id   f0345ecf8405f18574e175217047ffa8
#
_cell.length_a   1.000
_cell.length_b   1.000
_cell.length_c   1.000
_cell.angle_alpha   90.00
_cell.angle_beta   90.00
_cell.angle_gamma   90.00
#
_symmetry.space_group_name_H-M   'P 1'
#
loop_
_entity.id
_entity.type
_entity.pdbx_description
1 polymer ?
#
loop_
_entity_poly.entity_id
_entity_poly.type
_entity_poly.pdbx_seq_one_letter_code
_entity_poly.pdbx_strand_id
1 'polypeptide(L)'
;EVDAISVWEPWGKVALNLGGANVEVLQAPRLYSQTFNLLARNDYKQAQAKRITSILMAIDDAVAFIKANPDEAKRILVRDAGVDPDVVDSVWPIYRFELSLQQSLLTTVQGQARWARREGHVPAELPDPEFLNNIDSSLLRKVKPNAVDFVFP
;
A
#
# COMPACT_ATOMS: atom_id res chain seq x y z
N GLU A 1 17.95 7.95 21.61
CA GLU A 1 16.73 8.37 22.27
C GLU A 1 16.05 9.40 21.39
N VAL A 2 14.76 9.28 21.15
CA VAL A 2 13.97 10.19 20.31
C VAL A 2 12.70 10.57 21.06
N ASP A 3 12.21 11.79 20.85
CA ASP A 3 11.02 12.32 21.53
C ASP A 3 9.73 11.97 20.77
N ALA A 4 9.81 11.76 19.47
CA ALA A 4 8.67 11.37 18.63
C ALA A 4 9.10 10.49 17.45
N ILE A 5 8.18 9.66 16.98
CA ILE A 5 8.34 8.85 15.76
C ILE A 5 7.14 9.02 14.85
N SER A 6 7.36 8.93 13.55
CA SER A 6 6.30 8.87 12.54
C SER A 6 6.47 7.56 11.76
N VAL A 7 5.56 6.63 11.95
CA VAL A 7 5.63 5.28 11.40
C VAL A 7 4.25 4.84 10.91
N TRP A 8 4.24 3.79 10.12
CA TRP A 8 3.00 3.10 9.72
C TRP A 8 2.77 1.85 10.56
N GLU A 9 1.55 1.35 10.56
CA GLU A 9 1.23 0.11 11.25
C GLU A 9 1.91 -1.12 10.57
N PRO A 10 2.36 -2.13 11.32
CA PRO A 10 2.08 -2.33 12.76
C PRO A 10 3.06 -1.65 13.73
N TRP A 11 4.02 -0.87 13.23
CA TRP A 11 5.10 -0.30 14.04
C TRP A 11 4.59 0.73 15.06
N GLY A 12 3.50 1.45 14.74
CA GLY A 12 2.83 2.32 15.70
C GLY A 12 2.33 1.55 16.93
N LYS A 13 1.67 0.41 16.71
CA LYS A 13 1.21 -0.46 17.80
C LYS A 13 2.36 -1.07 18.61
N VAL A 14 3.42 -1.48 17.94
CA VAL A 14 4.63 -1.99 18.63
C VAL A 14 5.23 -0.91 19.53
N ALA A 15 5.36 0.32 19.03
CA ALA A 15 5.87 1.44 19.82
C ALA A 15 5.00 1.74 21.05
N LEU A 16 3.68 1.73 20.89
CA LEU A 16 2.72 1.87 22.00
C LEU A 16 2.91 0.78 23.06
N ASN A 17 3.02 -0.47 22.63
CA ASN A 17 3.20 -1.59 23.55
C ASN A 17 4.53 -1.48 24.33
N LEU A 18 5.59 -1.01 23.68
CA LEU A 18 6.90 -0.83 24.33
C LEU A 18 6.95 0.39 25.26
N GLY A 19 6.30 1.49 24.89
CA GLY A 19 6.34 2.75 25.64
C GLY A 19 5.29 2.84 26.74
N GLY A 20 4.23 2.03 26.68
CA GLY A 20 3.17 1.99 27.67
C GLY A 20 2.53 3.37 27.93
N ALA A 21 2.40 3.72 29.20
CA ALA A 21 1.81 5.00 29.62
C ALA A 21 2.65 6.25 29.27
N ASN A 22 3.90 6.07 28.79
CA ASN A 22 4.78 7.18 28.44
C ASN A 22 4.66 7.60 26.97
N VAL A 23 3.79 6.95 26.19
CA VAL A 23 3.61 7.22 24.76
C VAL A 23 2.18 7.67 24.49
N GLU A 24 2.07 8.76 23.75
CA GLU A 24 0.79 9.29 23.25
C GLU A 24 0.76 9.24 21.73
N VAL A 25 -0.40 8.87 21.18
CA VAL A 25 -0.62 8.86 19.73
C VAL A 25 -1.22 10.19 19.28
N LEU A 26 -0.46 10.93 18.50
CA LEU A 26 -0.96 12.12 17.81
C LEU A 26 -1.62 11.66 16.50
N GLN A 27 -2.92 11.50 16.51
CA GLN A 27 -3.66 11.07 15.31
C GLN A 27 -3.93 12.27 14.39
N ALA A 28 -3.50 12.14 13.14
CA ALA A 28 -3.94 13.01 12.06
C ALA A 28 -4.94 12.23 11.17
N PRO A 29 -6.26 12.38 11.38
CA PRO A 29 -7.22 11.53 10.72
C PRO A 29 -7.25 11.77 9.21
N ARG A 30 -7.10 10.69 8.44
CA ARG A 30 -7.42 10.60 7.01
C ARG A 30 -6.68 11.58 6.10
N LEU A 31 -5.41 11.83 6.35
CA LEU A 31 -4.60 12.67 5.45
C LEU A 31 -4.39 12.01 4.08
N TYR A 32 -4.14 10.72 4.06
CA TYR A 32 -4.03 9.90 2.86
C TYR A 32 -4.18 8.41 3.20
N SER A 33 -4.36 7.58 2.17
CA SER A 33 -4.29 6.12 2.30
C SER A 33 -2.95 5.63 1.78
N GLN A 34 -2.23 4.88 2.60
CA GLN A 34 -1.03 4.19 2.16
C GLN A 34 -1.44 2.99 1.30
N THR A 35 -0.77 2.82 0.17
CA THR A 35 -0.98 1.69 -0.74
C THR A 35 0.28 0.86 -0.87
N PHE A 36 0.10 -0.44 -1.06
CA PHE A 36 1.17 -1.37 -1.43
C PHE A 36 1.05 -1.65 -2.92
N ASN A 37 2.09 -1.33 -3.69
CA ASN A 37 2.02 -1.36 -5.13
C ASN A 37 2.88 -2.48 -5.71
N LEU A 38 2.36 -3.23 -6.67
CA LEU A 38 3.13 -4.16 -7.47
C LEU A 38 3.91 -3.36 -8.54
N LEU A 39 5.23 -3.42 -8.46
CA LEU A 39 6.12 -2.75 -9.40
C LEU A 39 6.80 -3.77 -10.30
N ALA A 40 6.91 -3.44 -11.59
CA ALA A 40 7.62 -4.24 -12.56
C ALA A 40 8.41 -3.35 -13.53
N ARG A 41 9.60 -3.80 -13.93
CA ARG A 41 10.35 -3.15 -15.01
C ARG A 41 9.60 -3.33 -16.34
N ASN A 42 9.70 -2.34 -17.22
CA ASN A 42 8.98 -2.37 -18.50
C ASN A 42 9.40 -3.53 -19.41
N ASP A 43 10.70 -3.85 -19.47
CA ASP A 43 11.21 -5.00 -20.23
C ASP A 43 10.69 -6.33 -19.67
N TYR A 44 10.68 -6.49 -18.34
CA TYR A 44 10.12 -7.66 -17.68
C TYR A 44 8.62 -7.80 -17.95
N LYS A 45 7.87 -6.70 -17.86
CA LYS A 45 6.43 -6.69 -18.15
C LYS A 45 6.14 -7.18 -19.56
N GLN A 46 6.92 -6.72 -20.56
CA GLN A 46 6.76 -7.15 -21.95
C GLN A 46 7.08 -8.63 -22.12
N ALA A 47 8.18 -9.09 -21.54
CA ALA A 47 8.62 -10.49 -21.67
C ALA A 47 7.77 -11.48 -20.84
N GLN A 48 7.22 -11.04 -19.70
CA GLN A 48 6.60 -11.91 -18.69
C GLN A 48 5.17 -11.51 -18.34
N ALA A 49 4.42 -10.94 -19.26
CA ALA A 49 3.03 -10.49 -19.03
C ALA A 49 2.14 -11.59 -18.45
N LYS A 50 2.28 -12.83 -18.91
CA LYS A 50 1.53 -14.00 -18.36
C LYS A 50 1.83 -14.22 -16.88
N ARG A 51 3.12 -14.14 -16.48
CA ARG A 51 3.52 -14.31 -15.08
C ARG A 51 2.96 -13.22 -14.18
N ILE A 52 3.02 -11.96 -14.64
CA ILE A 52 2.42 -10.84 -13.88
C ILE A 52 0.91 -11.01 -13.76
N THR A 53 0.23 -11.45 -14.83
CA THR A 53 -1.20 -11.77 -14.78
C THR A 53 -1.50 -12.84 -13.75
N SER A 54 -0.72 -13.93 -13.69
CA SER A 54 -0.88 -14.99 -12.68
C SER A 54 -0.67 -14.47 -11.26
N ILE A 55 0.29 -13.54 -11.04
CA ILE A 55 0.50 -12.90 -9.74
C ILE A 55 -0.73 -12.06 -9.35
N LEU A 56 -1.27 -11.26 -10.28
CA LEU A 56 -2.47 -10.46 -10.02
C LEU A 56 -3.67 -11.34 -9.68
N MET A 57 -3.86 -12.46 -10.38
CA MET A 57 -4.92 -13.44 -10.07
C MET A 57 -4.73 -14.03 -8.66
N ALA A 58 -3.51 -14.46 -8.33
CA ALA A 58 -3.21 -15.01 -7.01
C ALA A 58 -3.44 -13.98 -5.87
N ILE A 59 -3.14 -12.70 -6.12
CA ILE A 59 -3.44 -11.62 -5.16
C ILE A 59 -4.97 -11.45 -5.02
N ASP A 60 -5.72 -11.49 -6.11
CA ASP A 60 -7.19 -11.36 -6.06
C ASP A 60 -7.83 -12.53 -5.32
N ASP A 61 -7.36 -13.76 -5.56
CA ASP A 61 -7.77 -14.95 -4.83
C ASP A 61 -7.45 -14.85 -3.34
N ALA A 62 -6.25 -14.36 -2.99
CA ALA A 62 -5.87 -14.13 -1.60
C ALA A 62 -6.75 -13.08 -0.93
N VAL A 63 -7.08 -11.99 -1.62
CA VAL A 63 -8.01 -10.96 -1.12
C VAL A 63 -9.41 -11.55 -0.89
N ALA A 64 -9.90 -12.39 -1.81
CA ALA A 64 -11.18 -13.08 -1.66
C ALA A 64 -11.16 -14.03 -0.45
N PHE A 65 -10.08 -14.79 -0.27
CA PHE A 65 -9.89 -15.68 0.88
C PHE A 65 -9.90 -14.92 2.20
N ILE A 66 -9.14 -13.81 2.30
CA ILE A 66 -9.07 -12.96 3.50
C ILE A 66 -10.46 -12.45 3.89
N LYS A 67 -11.26 -12.02 2.91
CA LYS A 67 -12.63 -11.52 3.15
C LYS A 67 -13.59 -12.63 3.59
N ALA A 68 -13.45 -13.81 3.02
CA ALA A 68 -14.29 -14.97 3.36
C ALA A 68 -13.89 -15.64 4.68
N ASN A 69 -12.60 -15.59 5.04
CA ASN A 69 -12.03 -16.34 6.16
C ASN A 69 -11.10 -15.46 7.01
N PRO A 70 -11.57 -14.34 7.60
CA PRO A 70 -10.70 -13.38 8.27
C PRO A 70 -9.92 -13.99 9.44
N ASP A 71 -10.53 -14.86 10.24
CA ASP A 71 -9.86 -15.48 11.38
C ASP A 71 -8.75 -16.46 10.95
N GLU A 72 -8.97 -17.20 9.87
CA GLU A 72 -7.92 -18.06 9.31
C GLU A 72 -6.80 -17.24 8.71
N ALA A 73 -7.12 -16.17 8.00
CA ALA A 73 -6.12 -15.26 7.44
C ALA A 73 -5.25 -14.63 8.54
N LYS A 74 -5.83 -14.24 9.67
CA LYS A 74 -5.08 -13.76 10.85
C LYS A 74 -4.16 -14.86 11.41
N ARG A 75 -4.66 -16.09 11.56
CA ARG A 75 -3.83 -17.23 12.02
C ARG A 75 -2.65 -17.51 11.10
N ILE A 76 -2.86 -17.45 9.78
CA ILE A 76 -1.79 -17.60 8.79
C ILE A 76 -0.74 -16.51 8.97
N LEU A 77 -1.15 -15.25 9.14
CA LEU A 77 -0.24 -14.13 9.34
C LEU A 77 0.60 -14.28 10.61
N VAL A 78 -0.02 -14.67 11.72
CA VAL A 78 0.68 -14.96 12.98
C VAL A 78 1.68 -16.09 12.80
N ARG A 79 1.26 -17.19 12.21
CA ARG A 79 2.08 -18.39 12.04
C ARG A 79 3.25 -18.19 11.10
N ASP A 80 3.00 -17.59 9.93
CA ASP A 80 3.95 -17.57 8.81
C ASP A 80 4.79 -16.30 8.78
N ALA A 81 4.25 -15.16 9.25
CA ALA A 81 4.99 -13.89 9.34
C ALA A 81 5.51 -13.60 10.75
N GLY A 82 5.15 -14.39 11.77
CA GLY A 82 5.62 -14.23 13.13
C GLY A 82 5.14 -12.94 13.81
N VAL A 83 4.02 -12.38 13.35
CA VAL A 83 3.44 -11.16 13.94
C VAL A 83 2.67 -11.53 15.20
N ASP A 84 2.81 -10.72 16.25
CA ASP A 84 2.08 -10.91 17.50
C ASP A 84 0.56 -10.89 17.27
N PRO A 85 -0.21 -11.84 17.80
CA PRO A 85 -1.68 -11.90 17.64
C PRO A 85 -2.39 -10.60 18.03
N ASP A 86 -1.99 -9.98 19.16
CA ASP A 86 -2.62 -8.74 19.64
C ASP A 86 -2.35 -7.58 18.70
N VAL A 87 -1.17 -7.56 18.07
CA VAL A 87 -0.84 -6.59 17.03
C VAL A 87 -1.72 -6.81 15.80
N VAL A 88 -1.83 -8.06 15.33
CA VAL A 88 -2.68 -8.41 14.17
C VAL A 88 -4.12 -7.95 14.41
N ASP A 89 -4.70 -8.28 15.55
CA ASP A 89 -6.09 -7.93 15.88
C ASP A 89 -6.29 -6.41 15.96
N SER A 90 -5.32 -5.68 16.52
CA SER A 90 -5.42 -4.23 16.66
C SER A 90 -5.34 -3.47 15.33
N VAL A 91 -4.57 -3.96 14.36
CA VAL A 91 -4.37 -3.30 13.08
C VAL A 91 -5.34 -3.78 11.99
N TRP A 92 -5.94 -4.96 12.15
CA TRP A 92 -6.83 -5.56 11.16
C TRP A 92 -7.95 -4.64 10.68
N PRO A 93 -8.67 -3.90 11.55
CA PRO A 93 -9.78 -3.04 11.14
C PRO A 93 -9.37 -1.85 10.27
N ILE A 94 -8.08 -1.46 10.29
CA ILE A 94 -7.59 -0.33 9.51
C ILE A 94 -7.07 -0.72 8.13
N TYR A 95 -6.82 -2.02 7.89
CA TYR A 95 -6.41 -2.52 6.58
C TYR A 95 -7.62 -2.70 5.64
N ARG A 96 -7.44 -2.24 4.41
CA ARG A 96 -8.37 -2.51 3.30
C ARG A 96 -7.74 -3.55 2.38
N PHE A 97 -8.24 -4.77 2.46
CA PHE A 97 -7.81 -5.85 1.55
C PHE A 97 -8.56 -5.72 0.23
N GLU A 98 -7.92 -5.13 -0.74
CA GLU A 98 -8.50 -4.86 -2.06
C GLU A 98 -7.40 -4.83 -3.12
N LEU A 99 -7.59 -5.59 -4.20
CA LEU A 99 -6.79 -5.44 -5.41
C LEU A 99 -7.46 -4.38 -6.28
N SER A 100 -6.85 -3.19 -6.36
CA SER A 100 -7.39 -2.06 -7.11
C SER A 100 -6.30 -1.15 -7.64
N LEU A 101 -6.66 -0.33 -8.63
CA LEU A 101 -5.85 0.76 -9.13
C LEU A 101 -6.75 2.00 -9.24
N GLN A 102 -6.66 2.86 -8.24
CA GLN A 102 -7.57 3.99 -8.06
C GLN A 102 -6.93 5.32 -8.46
N GLN A 103 -7.73 6.25 -8.96
CA GLN A 103 -7.30 7.61 -9.30
C GLN A 103 -6.63 8.33 -8.12
N SER A 104 -7.01 7.98 -6.89
CA SER A 104 -6.40 8.50 -5.67
C SER A 104 -4.90 8.19 -5.55
N LEU A 105 -4.41 7.09 -6.14
CA LEU A 105 -2.97 6.80 -6.20
C LEU A 105 -2.23 7.90 -6.96
N LEU A 106 -2.72 8.29 -8.14
CA LEU A 106 -2.11 9.35 -8.93
C LEU A 106 -2.06 10.67 -8.15
N THR A 107 -3.17 11.04 -7.53
CA THR A 107 -3.25 12.27 -6.72
C THR A 107 -2.25 12.25 -5.57
N THR A 108 -2.12 11.09 -4.91
CA THR A 108 -1.18 10.90 -3.80
C THR A 108 0.27 11.04 -4.26
N VAL A 109 0.70 10.31 -5.30
CA VAL A 109 2.11 10.38 -5.76
C VAL A 109 2.46 11.75 -6.33
N GLN A 110 1.53 12.43 -6.99
CA GLN A 110 1.72 13.82 -7.43
C GLN A 110 1.87 14.78 -6.24
N GLY A 111 1.06 14.59 -5.19
CA GLY A 111 1.15 15.37 -3.95
C GLY A 111 2.50 15.17 -3.25
N GLN A 112 2.94 13.92 -3.15
CA GLN A 112 4.24 13.57 -2.56
C GLN A 112 5.41 14.15 -3.37
N ALA A 113 5.36 14.11 -4.70
CA ALA A 113 6.40 14.69 -5.54
C ALA A 113 6.48 16.22 -5.37
N ARG A 114 5.35 16.93 -5.35
CA ARG A 114 5.31 18.37 -5.07
C ARG A 114 5.86 18.71 -3.70
N TRP A 115 5.51 17.90 -2.68
CA TRP A 115 6.06 18.08 -1.34
C TRP A 115 7.58 17.88 -1.32
N ALA A 116 8.08 16.77 -1.89
CA ALA A 116 9.50 16.47 -1.91
C ALA A 116 10.33 17.57 -2.59
N ARG A 117 9.79 18.20 -3.64
CA ARG A 117 10.42 19.34 -4.31
C ARG A 117 10.41 20.59 -3.41
N ARG A 118 9.28 20.92 -2.80
CA ARG A 118 9.15 22.07 -1.93
C ARG A 118 10.11 22.01 -0.74
N GLU A 119 10.31 20.82 -0.17
CA GLU A 119 11.21 20.58 0.97
C GLU A 119 12.68 20.36 0.55
N GLY A 120 13.00 20.47 -0.75
CA GLY A 120 14.37 20.37 -1.24
C GLY A 120 14.92 18.92 -1.30
N HIS A 121 14.07 17.91 -1.20
CA HIS A 121 14.49 16.51 -1.36
C HIS A 121 14.74 16.12 -2.81
N VAL A 122 14.27 16.93 -3.74
CA VAL A 122 14.44 16.75 -5.18
C VAL A 122 14.95 18.05 -5.77
N PRO A 123 15.99 18.04 -6.65
CA PRO A 123 16.47 19.24 -7.33
C PRO A 123 15.34 19.97 -8.05
N ALA A 124 15.32 21.32 -7.90
CA ALA A 124 14.23 22.14 -8.45
C ALA A 124 14.17 22.12 -9.98
N GLU A 125 15.31 21.89 -10.63
CA GLU A 125 15.48 21.85 -12.09
C GLU A 125 14.95 20.55 -12.74
N LEU A 126 14.70 19.49 -11.95
CA LEU A 126 14.13 18.26 -12.50
C LEU A 126 12.68 18.50 -12.91
N PRO A 127 12.24 17.99 -14.08
CA PRO A 127 10.84 18.08 -14.48
C PRO A 127 9.93 17.30 -13.53
N ASP A 128 8.67 17.67 -13.47
CA ASP A 128 7.68 16.86 -12.75
C ASP A 128 7.55 15.48 -13.38
N PRO A 129 7.54 14.40 -12.58
CA PRO A 129 7.36 13.06 -13.09
C PRO A 129 6.00 12.90 -13.79
N GLU A 130 6.02 12.34 -14.99
CA GLU A 130 4.79 11.94 -15.69
C GLU A 130 4.29 10.59 -15.18
N PHE A 131 3.67 10.58 -14.01
CA PHE A 131 3.27 9.35 -13.32
C PHE A 131 2.33 8.47 -14.17
N LEU A 132 1.49 9.06 -15.02
CA LEU A 132 0.58 8.29 -15.89
C LEU A 132 1.34 7.36 -16.85
N ASN A 133 2.52 7.74 -17.29
CA ASN A 133 3.36 6.91 -18.16
C ASN A 133 3.94 5.68 -17.44
N ASN A 134 3.94 5.72 -16.10
CA ASN A 134 4.46 4.65 -15.25
C ASN A 134 3.37 3.84 -14.55
N ILE A 135 2.10 4.21 -14.70
CA ILE A 135 0.96 3.48 -14.14
C ILE A 135 0.31 2.69 -15.27
N ASP A 136 0.43 1.37 -15.22
CA ASP A 136 -0.15 0.47 -16.24
C ASP A 136 -1.32 -0.32 -15.67
N SER A 137 -2.50 -0.05 -16.19
CA SER A 137 -3.73 -0.77 -15.83
C SER A 137 -4.05 -1.96 -16.73
N SER A 138 -3.29 -2.17 -17.81
CA SER A 138 -3.68 -3.09 -18.89
C SER A 138 -3.86 -4.55 -18.45
N LEU A 139 -2.96 -5.04 -17.59
CA LEU A 139 -3.02 -6.42 -17.09
C LEU A 139 -4.08 -6.56 -15.98
N LEU A 140 -4.20 -5.55 -15.10
CA LEU A 140 -5.22 -5.57 -14.05
C LEU A 140 -6.64 -5.50 -14.66
N ARG A 141 -6.86 -4.69 -15.69
CA ARG A 141 -8.17 -4.65 -16.40
C ARG A 141 -8.57 -5.99 -16.99
N LYS A 142 -7.61 -6.82 -17.41
CA LYS A 142 -7.89 -8.19 -17.91
C LYS A 142 -8.30 -9.14 -16.80
N VAL A 143 -7.70 -9.01 -15.61
CA VAL A 143 -7.99 -9.87 -14.45
C VAL A 143 -9.26 -9.41 -13.73
N LYS A 144 -9.39 -8.10 -13.51
CA LYS A 144 -10.46 -7.50 -12.70
C LYS A 144 -10.84 -6.13 -13.27
N PRO A 145 -11.70 -6.08 -14.29
CA PRO A 145 -12.04 -4.81 -14.98
C PRO A 145 -12.53 -3.70 -14.04
N ASN A 146 -13.35 -4.07 -13.06
CA ASN A 146 -13.94 -3.12 -12.09
C ASN A 146 -12.97 -2.64 -11.00
N ALA A 147 -11.74 -3.14 -10.98
CA ALA A 147 -10.72 -2.72 -10.02
C ALA A 147 -9.95 -1.47 -10.46
N VAL A 148 -10.23 -0.94 -11.63
CA VAL A 148 -9.51 0.20 -12.21
C VAL A 148 -10.50 1.34 -12.46
N ASP A 149 -10.33 2.42 -11.71
CA ASP A 149 -11.12 3.66 -11.88
C ASP A 149 -10.31 4.81 -12.49
N PHE A 150 -9.09 4.52 -12.98
CA PHE A 150 -8.27 5.50 -13.67
C PHE A 150 -8.96 6.02 -14.93
N VAL A 151 -9.08 7.35 -15.01
CA VAL A 151 -9.45 8.06 -16.22
C VAL A 151 -8.15 8.48 -16.90
N PHE A 152 -7.84 7.82 -18.02
CA PHE A 152 -6.74 8.26 -18.89
C PHE A 152 -7.28 9.35 -19.83
N PRO A 153 -6.51 10.42 -20.03
CA PRO A 153 -6.89 11.47 -20.99
C PRO A 153 -6.93 10.98 -22.40
#